data_9967c5236c7cf4828ecfd225a5853707
#
_entry.id   9967c5236c7cf4828ecfd225a5853707
#
_cell.length_a   1.000
_cell.length_b   1.000
_cell.length_c   1.000
_cell.angle_alpha   90.00
_cell.angle_beta   90.00
_cell.angle_gamma   90.00
#
_symmetry.space_group_name_H-M   'P 1'
#
loop_
_entity.id
_entity.type
_entity.pdbx_description
1 polymer ?
#
loop_
_entity_poly.entity_id
_entity_poly.type
_entity_poly.pdbx_seq_one_letter_code
_entity_poly.pdbx_strand_id
1 'polypeptide(L)'
;ELGFLEDEGIDAAIWVGTPGSTGCNAIGNVLTGAVNPSGKTVDTFAYDLTSAPSYYNFGSYDYSNASYSDTSMFSGTGSSAAGTNPYHYVEYQEGIYVGYRYYETAATDGYIDYGSTVQYPFGYGLSYTTFDEKLDSVTDDGTTITANATVTNTGSVAGKQVVEIYYSAPYTKGGIEKSSVVLGGFDKTG
;
A
#
# COMPACT_ATOMS: atom_id res chain seq x y z
N GLU A 1 11.59 5.51 0.55
CA GLU A 1 12.48 4.43 1.02
C GLU A 1 12.61 4.50 2.54
N LEU A 2 12.48 3.36 3.21
CA LEU A 2 12.53 3.25 4.67
C LEU A 2 13.71 2.38 5.15
N GLY A 3 14.67 2.08 4.26
CA GLY A 3 15.82 1.23 4.56
C GLY A 3 16.61 1.69 5.79
N PHE A 4 16.63 2.99 6.07
CA PHE A 4 17.27 3.56 7.26
C PHE A 4 16.68 3.06 8.59
N LEU A 5 15.48 2.46 8.58
CA LEU A 5 14.86 1.88 9.79
C LEU A 5 15.57 0.62 10.26
N GLU A 6 16.47 0.06 9.46
CA GLU A 6 17.32 -1.08 9.84
C GLU A 6 18.66 -0.63 10.44
N ASP A 7 18.93 0.68 10.47
CA ASP A 7 20.15 1.21 11.06
C ASP A 7 20.18 0.99 12.57
N GLU A 8 21.36 0.65 13.10
CA GLU A 8 21.57 0.52 14.53
C GLU A 8 21.21 1.83 15.27
N GLY A 9 20.38 1.72 16.29
CA GLY A 9 19.91 2.85 17.09
C GLY A 9 18.53 3.38 16.75
N ILE A 10 17.81 2.75 15.80
CA ILE A 10 16.39 3.00 15.56
C ILE A 10 15.60 1.82 16.12
N ASP A 11 14.99 1.98 17.29
CA ASP A 11 14.25 0.91 17.95
C ASP A 11 12.80 0.79 17.49
N ALA A 12 12.20 1.88 17.00
CA ALA A 12 10.81 1.90 16.55
C ALA A 12 10.53 3.06 15.60
N ALA A 13 9.50 2.90 14.78
CA ALA A 13 9.00 3.94 13.89
C ALA A 13 7.47 3.97 13.87
N ILE A 14 6.90 5.15 13.72
CA ILE A 14 5.47 5.35 13.53
C ILE A 14 5.24 6.11 12.23
N TRP A 15 4.48 5.52 11.35
CA TRP A 15 4.00 6.20 10.15
C TRP A 15 2.69 6.93 10.47
N VAL A 16 2.72 8.25 10.48
CA VAL A 16 1.59 9.09 10.96
C VAL A 16 0.71 9.62 9.83
N GLY A 17 1.23 9.71 8.62
CA GLY A 17 0.54 10.36 7.50
C GLY A 17 0.36 11.86 7.74
N THR A 18 -0.83 12.38 7.47
CA THR A 18 -1.16 13.81 7.61
C THR A 18 -2.21 14.01 8.72
N PRO A 19 -1.81 14.19 9.97
CA PRO A 19 -2.73 14.16 11.12
C PRO A 19 -3.58 15.44 11.28
N GLY A 20 -3.31 16.49 10.50
CA GLY A 20 -3.95 17.80 10.69
C GLY A 20 -3.52 18.49 12.00
N SER A 21 -4.20 19.59 12.32
CA SER A 21 -3.82 20.44 13.45
C SER A 21 -4.07 19.83 14.84
N THR A 22 -5.04 18.94 14.96
CA THR A 22 -5.44 18.32 16.24
C THR A 22 -5.01 16.84 16.37
N GLY A 23 -4.77 16.17 15.26
CA GLY A 23 -4.40 14.74 15.25
C GLY A 23 -3.04 14.46 15.87
N CYS A 24 -2.15 15.45 15.98
CA CYS A 24 -0.87 15.32 16.66
C CYS A 24 -1.00 14.89 18.13
N ASN A 25 -2.12 15.21 18.80
CA ASN A 25 -2.38 14.76 20.15
C ASN A 25 -2.51 13.22 20.27
N ALA A 26 -2.97 12.57 19.20
CA ALA A 26 -3.10 11.12 19.17
C ALA A 26 -1.74 10.41 19.16
N ILE A 27 -0.70 11.03 18.61
CA ILE A 27 0.65 10.47 18.56
C ILE A 27 1.18 10.22 19.97
N GLY A 28 1.02 11.21 20.87
CA GLY A 28 1.42 11.05 22.27
C GLY A 28 0.71 9.89 22.96
N ASN A 29 -0.57 9.67 22.69
CA ASN A 29 -1.34 8.56 23.26
C ASN A 29 -0.85 7.20 22.75
N VAL A 30 -0.46 7.12 21.49
CA VAL A 30 0.15 5.90 20.94
C VAL A 30 1.52 5.65 21.56
N LEU A 31 2.40 6.65 21.59
CA LEU A 31 3.75 6.52 22.16
C LEU A 31 3.77 6.13 23.63
N THR A 32 2.80 6.59 24.39
CA THR A 32 2.67 6.25 25.84
C THR A 32 1.94 4.95 26.10
N GLY A 33 1.40 4.29 25.07
CA GLY A 33 0.60 3.08 25.22
C GLY A 33 -0.82 3.32 25.72
N ALA A 34 -1.26 4.58 25.85
CA ALA A 34 -2.65 4.90 26.22
C ALA A 34 -3.65 4.47 25.14
N VAL A 35 -3.20 4.41 23.89
CA VAL A 35 -3.95 3.89 22.76
C VAL A 35 -3.10 2.86 22.03
N ASN A 36 -3.64 1.68 21.83
CA ASN A 36 -3.00 0.64 21.03
C ASN A 36 -3.25 0.93 19.53
N PRO A 37 -2.19 1.11 18.72
CA PRO A 37 -2.35 1.36 17.29
C PRO A 37 -2.92 0.13 16.59
N SER A 38 -3.72 0.36 15.56
CA SER A 38 -4.30 -0.68 14.72
C SER A 38 -4.33 -0.30 13.24
N GLY A 39 -3.54 0.73 12.87
CA GLY A 39 -3.35 1.12 11.49
C GLY A 39 -2.51 0.09 10.73
N LYS A 40 -2.83 -0.08 9.45
CA LYS A 40 -2.07 -0.93 8.53
C LYS A 40 -1.60 -0.08 7.35
N THR A 41 -0.48 -0.47 6.75
CA THR A 41 0.00 0.16 5.53
C THR A 41 -0.98 -0.09 4.40
N VAL A 42 -1.23 0.96 3.63
CA VAL A 42 -2.11 0.91 2.45
C VAL A 42 -1.31 0.85 1.15
N ASP A 43 -0.01 0.62 1.28
CA ASP A 43 0.93 0.47 0.18
C ASP A 43 2.02 -0.55 0.56
N THR A 44 2.74 -1.03 -0.45
CA THR A 44 3.92 -1.88 -0.28
C THR A 44 5.17 -1.00 -0.25
N PHE A 45 5.97 -1.14 0.80
CA PHE A 45 7.24 -0.43 0.93
C PHE A 45 8.37 -1.37 0.53
N ALA A 46 8.99 -1.10 -0.61
CA ALA A 46 10.17 -1.82 -1.06
C ALA A 46 11.45 -1.20 -0.47
N TYR A 47 12.51 -2.00 -0.35
CA TYR A 47 13.84 -1.52 0.00
C TYR A 47 14.37 -0.54 -1.04
N ASP A 48 14.12 -0.82 -2.32
CA ASP A 48 14.50 0.01 -3.45
C ASP A 48 13.24 0.47 -4.19
N LEU A 49 13.00 1.78 -4.19
CA LEU A 49 11.85 2.38 -4.87
C LEU A 49 11.89 2.15 -6.38
N THR A 50 13.07 1.99 -6.96
CA THR A 50 13.23 1.71 -8.39
C THR A 50 12.72 0.34 -8.80
N SER A 51 12.47 -0.56 -7.84
CA SER A 51 11.84 -1.86 -8.08
C SER A 51 10.36 -1.77 -8.45
N ALA A 52 9.70 -0.65 -8.13
CA ALA A 52 8.30 -0.44 -8.48
C ALA A 52 8.16 -0.21 -9.99
N PRO A 53 7.29 -0.94 -10.70
CA PRO A 53 7.15 -0.79 -12.15
C PRO A 53 6.71 0.61 -12.56
N SER A 54 5.97 1.31 -11.71
CA SER A 54 5.55 2.70 -11.92
C SER A 54 6.67 3.73 -11.78
N TYR A 55 7.83 3.37 -11.20
CA TYR A 55 8.90 4.32 -10.93
C TYR A 55 9.39 5.02 -12.20
N TYR A 56 9.63 4.27 -13.26
CA TYR A 56 10.09 4.81 -14.54
C TYR A 56 8.97 5.40 -15.39
N ASN A 57 7.72 5.07 -15.10
CA ASN A 57 6.54 5.56 -15.81
C ASN A 57 5.95 6.81 -15.15
N PHE A 58 6.26 7.03 -13.87
CA PHE A 58 5.88 8.22 -13.11
C PHE A 58 6.85 9.35 -13.42
N GLY A 59 6.77 9.88 -14.62
CA GLY A 59 7.65 10.92 -15.10
C GLY A 59 6.91 12.02 -15.83
N SER A 60 7.64 13.06 -16.14
CA SER A 60 7.15 14.16 -16.96
C SER A 60 7.32 13.78 -18.43
N TYR A 61 6.39 13.03 -18.96
CA TYR A 61 6.27 12.90 -20.40
C TYR A 61 5.52 14.12 -20.93
N ASP A 62 6.11 14.83 -21.85
CA ASP A 62 5.61 16.09 -22.36
C ASP A 62 5.02 15.89 -23.76
N TYR A 63 3.85 16.47 -23.98
CA TYR A 63 3.33 16.60 -25.35
C TYR A 63 4.18 17.61 -26.12
N SER A 64 4.78 17.20 -27.22
CA SER A 64 5.58 18.07 -28.08
C SER A 64 4.74 19.05 -28.92
N ASN A 65 3.45 18.77 -29.07
CA ASN A 65 2.52 19.49 -29.94
C ASN A 65 1.42 20.25 -29.19
N ALA A 66 1.44 20.27 -27.86
CA ALA A 66 0.46 20.95 -27.06
C ALA A 66 1.10 21.58 -25.81
N SER A 67 0.72 22.82 -25.53
CA SER A 67 1.19 23.56 -24.36
C SER A 67 0.08 24.49 -23.86
N TYR A 68 0.21 24.96 -22.61
CA TYR A 68 -0.70 25.92 -22.03
C TYR A 68 0.02 27.21 -21.64
N SER A 69 -0.70 28.32 -21.69
CA SER A 69 -0.17 29.65 -21.36
C SER A 69 -0.59 30.13 -19.95
N ASP A 70 -1.59 29.50 -19.35
CA ASP A 70 -2.07 29.89 -18.04
C ASP A 70 -1.33 29.14 -16.95
N THR A 71 -0.56 29.87 -16.15
CA THR A 71 0.21 29.35 -15.01
C THR A 71 -0.55 29.45 -13.69
N SER A 72 -1.75 30.04 -13.69
CA SER A 72 -2.50 30.33 -12.45
C SER A 72 -2.96 29.08 -11.71
N MET A 73 -3.22 27.99 -12.42
CA MET A 73 -3.62 26.72 -11.82
C MET A 73 -2.44 25.93 -11.23
N PHE A 74 -1.21 26.32 -11.54
CA PHE A 74 0.01 25.61 -11.12
C PHE A 74 0.99 26.53 -10.38
N SER A 75 0.48 27.56 -9.75
CA SER A 75 1.28 28.52 -8.95
C SER A 75 1.95 27.80 -7.78
N GLY A 76 3.17 27.40 -7.97
CA GLY A 76 3.99 26.68 -6.98
C GLY A 76 5.09 25.83 -7.61
N THR A 77 5.00 25.53 -8.86
CA THR A 77 6.03 24.79 -9.60
C THR A 77 6.75 25.75 -10.55
N GLY A 78 7.86 26.29 -10.13
CA GLY A 78 8.89 26.98 -10.87
C GLY A 78 8.46 27.81 -12.11
N SER A 79 9.10 28.92 -12.27
CA SER A 79 8.87 29.90 -13.34
C SER A 79 9.12 29.30 -14.74
N SER A 80 8.10 28.83 -15.38
CA SER A 80 8.12 28.65 -16.83
C SER A 80 7.55 29.90 -17.49
N ALA A 81 8.17 30.35 -18.57
CA ALA A 81 7.63 31.47 -19.35
C ALA A 81 6.26 31.10 -19.92
N ALA A 82 5.33 32.05 -19.92
CA ALA A 82 4.00 31.85 -20.47
C ALA A 82 4.06 31.29 -21.89
N GLY A 83 3.30 30.23 -22.17
CA GLY A 83 3.24 29.57 -23.48
C GLY A 83 4.31 28.50 -23.74
N THR A 84 5.13 28.17 -22.73
CA THR A 84 6.19 27.15 -22.86
C THR A 84 5.97 25.91 -22.00
N ASN A 85 4.88 25.85 -21.22
CA ASN A 85 4.58 24.69 -20.38
C ASN A 85 3.87 23.62 -21.23
N PRO A 86 4.50 22.49 -21.51
CA PRO A 86 3.82 21.40 -22.21
C PRO A 86 2.75 20.79 -21.31
N TYR A 87 1.73 20.20 -21.93
CA TYR A 87 0.88 19.27 -21.19
C TYR A 87 1.66 18.01 -20.89
N HIS A 88 1.52 17.51 -19.64
CA HIS A 88 2.16 16.30 -19.19
C HIS A 88 1.20 15.11 -19.33
N TYR A 89 1.77 13.93 -19.52
CA TYR A 89 1.03 12.67 -19.46
C TYR A 89 1.83 11.61 -18.71
N VAL A 90 1.13 10.60 -18.23
CA VAL A 90 1.71 9.41 -17.61
C VAL A 90 1.26 8.20 -18.40
N GLU A 91 2.17 7.28 -18.69
CA GLU A 91 1.88 6.05 -19.41
C GLU A 91 1.91 4.88 -18.43
N TYR A 92 0.73 4.30 -18.15
CA TYR A 92 0.59 3.18 -17.23
C TYR A 92 0.96 1.85 -17.91
N GLN A 93 2.24 1.63 -18.17
CA GLN A 93 2.74 0.41 -18.81
C GLN A 93 2.58 -0.81 -17.91
N GLU A 94 2.60 -0.62 -16.60
CA GLU A 94 2.41 -1.64 -15.57
C GLU A 94 1.01 -2.26 -15.58
N GLY A 95 0.03 -1.63 -16.18
CA GLY A 95 -1.33 -2.13 -16.28
C GLY A 95 -1.96 -2.39 -14.90
N ILE A 96 -2.34 -3.65 -14.64
CA ILE A 96 -2.94 -4.06 -13.36
C ILE A 96 -1.91 -4.31 -12.25
N TYR A 97 -0.62 -4.33 -12.57
CA TYR A 97 0.45 -4.70 -11.64
C TYR A 97 0.97 -3.46 -10.90
N VAL A 98 0.14 -2.92 -10.02
CA VAL A 98 0.43 -1.76 -9.18
C VAL A 98 0.48 -2.17 -7.71
N GLY A 99 1.45 -1.64 -6.94
CA GLY A 99 1.61 -1.89 -5.52
C GLY A 99 1.77 -3.38 -5.21
N TYR A 100 1.06 -3.89 -4.20
CA TYR A 100 1.16 -5.28 -3.77
C TYR A 100 0.88 -6.28 -4.90
N ARG A 101 0.00 -5.94 -5.87
CA ARG A 101 -0.31 -6.83 -6.98
C ARG A 101 0.91 -7.14 -7.84
N TYR A 102 1.79 -6.16 -8.00
CA TYR A 102 3.07 -6.38 -8.68
C TYR A 102 3.97 -7.30 -7.85
N TYR A 103 4.26 -6.90 -6.62
CA TYR A 103 5.26 -7.60 -5.80
C TYR A 103 4.86 -9.05 -5.52
N GLU A 104 3.59 -9.30 -5.19
CA GLU A 104 3.06 -10.63 -4.97
C GLU A 104 3.09 -11.50 -6.24
N THR A 105 2.73 -10.93 -7.39
CA THR A 105 2.74 -11.66 -8.66
C THR A 105 4.17 -11.93 -9.12
N ALA A 106 5.04 -10.94 -9.08
CA ALA A 106 6.44 -11.09 -9.48
C ALA A 106 7.20 -12.12 -8.62
N ALA A 107 6.88 -12.16 -7.32
CA ALA A 107 7.43 -13.18 -6.43
C ALA A 107 6.87 -14.58 -6.73
N THR A 108 5.56 -14.69 -6.96
CA THR A 108 4.91 -15.96 -7.34
C THR A 108 5.48 -16.52 -8.63
N ASP A 109 5.76 -15.65 -9.60
CA ASP A 109 6.32 -16.02 -10.90
C ASP A 109 7.85 -16.18 -10.88
N GLY A 110 8.50 -15.90 -9.75
CA GLY A 110 9.94 -16.08 -9.55
C GLY A 110 10.82 -14.98 -10.18
N TYR A 111 10.25 -13.81 -10.48
CA TYR A 111 11.00 -12.65 -10.99
C TYR A 111 11.75 -11.91 -9.91
N ILE A 112 11.24 -11.94 -8.67
CA ILE A 112 11.86 -11.31 -7.51
C ILE A 112 11.87 -12.26 -6.32
N ASP A 113 12.82 -12.07 -5.41
CA ASP A 113 12.76 -12.61 -4.06
C ASP A 113 11.98 -11.61 -3.17
N TYR A 114 10.83 -12.04 -2.68
CA TYR A 114 9.93 -11.16 -1.93
C TYR A 114 10.59 -10.59 -0.67
N GLY A 115 11.27 -11.43 0.11
CA GLY A 115 11.86 -11.04 1.38
C GLY A 115 13.00 -10.04 1.27
N SER A 116 13.77 -10.10 0.16
CA SER A 116 14.83 -9.13 -0.10
C SER A 116 14.37 -7.89 -0.87
N THR A 117 13.15 -7.90 -1.42
CA THR A 117 12.62 -6.79 -2.22
C THR A 117 11.65 -5.93 -1.41
N VAL A 118 10.78 -6.55 -0.61
CA VAL A 118 9.72 -5.88 0.14
C VAL A 118 10.11 -5.75 1.61
N GLN A 119 10.24 -4.52 2.07
CA GLN A 119 10.53 -4.21 3.48
C GLN A 119 9.27 -4.29 4.35
N TYR A 120 8.19 -3.65 3.92
CA TYR A 120 6.89 -3.72 4.59
C TYR A 120 5.80 -4.01 3.56
N PRO A 121 5.09 -5.14 3.67
CA PRO A 121 4.01 -5.46 2.76
C PRO A 121 2.79 -4.53 2.93
N PHE A 122 1.92 -4.53 1.95
CA PHE A 122 0.56 -4.00 2.11
C PHE A 122 -0.12 -4.71 3.30
N GLY A 123 -0.87 -3.96 4.11
CA GLY A 123 -1.51 -4.50 5.31
C GLY A 123 -0.58 -4.67 6.52
N TYR A 124 0.69 -4.27 6.43
CA TYR A 124 1.62 -4.34 7.55
C TYR A 124 1.27 -3.32 8.65
N GLY A 125 1.43 -3.72 9.89
CA GLY A 125 1.32 -2.82 11.03
C GLY A 125 1.39 -3.58 12.34
N LEU A 126 2.16 -3.06 13.29
CA LEU A 126 2.34 -3.63 14.62
C LEU A 126 1.23 -3.18 15.56
N SER A 127 1.05 -3.95 16.63
CA SER A 127 0.14 -3.69 17.74
C SER A 127 0.87 -3.94 19.04
N TYR A 128 0.39 -3.38 20.16
CA TYR A 128 0.86 -3.67 21.51
C TYR A 128 0.28 -4.97 22.07
N THR A 129 -0.46 -5.71 21.26
CA THR A 129 -0.97 -7.05 21.57
C THR A 129 -0.81 -7.96 20.37
N THR A 130 -1.09 -9.24 20.55
CA THR A 130 -1.05 -10.24 19.49
C THR A 130 -2.45 -10.78 19.20
N PHE A 131 -2.68 -11.19 17.97
CA PHE A 131 -3.94 -11.76 17.53
C PHE A 131 -3.70 -13.09 16.84
N ASP A 132 -4.63 -14.01 17.07
CA ASP A 132 -4.78 -15.22 16.26
C ASP A 132 -5.94 -15.02 15.31
N GLU A 133 -5.74 -15.35 14.04
CA GLU A 133 -6.74 -15.24 12.98
C GLU A 133 -7.04 -16.63 12.42
N LYS A 134 -8.30 -16.97 12.33
CA LYS A 134 -8.76 -18.25 11.81
C LYS A 134 -9.87 -18.04 10.82
N LEU A 135 -9.68 -18.52 9.60
CA LEU A 135 -10.77 -18.64 8.62
C LEU A 135 -11.69 -19.80 9.02
N ASP A 136 -12.93 -19.50 9.36
CA ASP A 136 -13.91 -20.48 9.81
C ASP A 136 -14.68 -21.10 8.65
N SER A 137 -15.10 -20.30 7.68
CA SER A 137 -15.83 -20.78 6.51
C SER A 137 -15.73 -19.82 5.32
N VAL A 138 -15.85 -20.39 4.14
CA VAL A 138 -16.09 -19.66 2.89
C VAL A 138 -17.31 -20.30 2.21
N THR A 139 -18.27 -19.48 1.85
CA THR A 139 -19.46 -19.92 1.11
C THR A 139 -19.63 -19.08 -0.14
N ASP A 140 -20.11 -19.70 -1.21
CA ASP A 140 -20.42 -19.07 -2.49
C ASP A 140 -21.87 -19.42 -2.87
N ASP A 141 -22.72 -18.42 -3.06
CA ASP A 141 -24.11 -18.58 -3.50
C ASP A 141 -24.29 -18.33 -5.00
N GLY A 142 -23.19 -18.20 -5.75
CA GLY A 142 -23.16 -17.90 -7.17
C GLY A 142 -23.23 -16.40 -7.50
N THR A 143 -23.42 -15.55 -6.50
CA THR A 143 -23.45 -14.09 -6.63
C THR A 143 -22.48 -13.43 -5.67
N THR A 144 -22.38 -13.99 -4.45
CA THR A 144 -21.56 -13.43 -3.35
C THR A 144 -20.73 -14.53 -2.71
N ILE A 145 -19.46 -14.23 -2.51
CA ILE A 145 -18.58 -15.05 -1.68
C ILE A 145 -18.58 -14.45 -0.27
N THR A 146 -18.96 -15.25 0.71
CA THR A 146 -18.95 -14.87 2.12
C THR A 146 -17.87 -15.64 2.85
N ALA A 147 -16.93 -14.91 3.43
CA ALA A 147 -15.89 -15.47 4.31
C ALA A 147 -16.18 -15.08 5.76
N ASN A 148 -16.16 -16.06 6.66
CA ASN A 148 -16.25 -15.81 8.09
C ASN A 148 -14.91 -16.15 8.75
N ALA A 149 -14.41 -15.22 9.56
CA ALA A 149 -13.17 -15.39 10.29
C ALA A 149 -13.36 -15.05 11.76
N THR A 150 -12.67 -15.78 12.62
CA THR A 150 -12.58 -15.50 14.05
C THR A 150 -11.22 -14.86 14.33
N VAL A 151 -11.23 -13.72 15.00
CA VAL A 151 -10.02 -13.04 15.49
C VAL A 151 -10.02 -13.12 17.02
N THR A 152 -8.95 -13.65 17.58
CA THR A 152 -8.78 -13.78 19.03
C THR A 152 -7.59 -12.95 19.47
N ASN A 153 -7.80 -12.03 20.41
CA ASN A 153 -6.69 -11.34 21.06
C ASN A 153 -6.00 -12.32 22.04
N THR A 154 -4.75 -12.64 21.74
CA THR A 154 -3.93 -13.61 22.52
C THR A 154 -2.97 -12.92 23.47
N GLY A 155 -2.86 -11.60 23.43
CA GLY A 155 -2.02 -10.82 24.33
C GLY A 155 -2.82 -10.26 25.52
N SER A 156 -2.21 -9.32 26.23
CA SER A 156 -2.75 -8.76 27.47
C SER A 156 -3.32 -7.35 27.33
N VAL A 157 -3.17 -6.73 26.17
CA VAL A 157 -3.62 -5.36 25.92
C VAL A 157 -4.82 -5.38 24.97
N ALA A 158 -5.85 -4.60 25.29
CA ALA A 158 -6.97 -4.43 24.37
C ALA A 158 -6.50 -3.81 23.04
N GLY A 159 -7.02 -4.27 21.95
CA GLY A 159 -6.64 -3.79 20.63
C GLY A 159 -7.61 -4.23 19.55
N LYS A 160 -7.46 -3.63 18.39
CA LYS A 160 -8.23 -3.93 17.19
C LYS A 160 -7.31 -4.52 16.13
N GLN A 161 -7.84 -5.45 15.34
CA GLN A 161 -7.14 -6.04 14.21
C GLN A 161 -7.89 -5.77 12.92
N VAL A 162 -7.16 -5.51 11.84
CA VAL A 162 -7.71 -5.45 10.50
C VAL A 162 -7.53 -6.82 9.86
N VAL A 163 -8.63 -7.39 9.37
CA VAL A 163 -8.65 -8.64 8.61
C VAL A 163 -8.79 -8.30 7.14
N GLU A 164 -7.90 -8.80 6.33
CA GLU A 164 -7.90 -8.63 4.89
C GLU A 164 -8.17 -9.97 4.22
N ILE A 165 -9.10 -9.99 3.28
CA ILE A 165 -9.47 -11.20 2.54
C ILE A 165 -8.98 -11.06 1.11
N TYR A 166 -8.10 -11.96 0.73
CA TYR A 166 -7.54 -12.03 -0.62
C TYR A 166 -8.10 -13.23 -1.37
N TYR A 167 -8.19 -13.08 -2.68
CA TYR A 167 -8.54 -14.18 -3.58
C TYR A 167 -7.56 -14.25 -4.75
N SER A 168 -7.40 -15.44 -5.29
CA SER A 168 -6.61 -15.72 -6.49
C SER A 168 -7.57 -16.24 -7.58
N ALA A 169 -7.67 -15.51 -8.69
CA ALA A 169 -8.45 -15.96 -9.83
C ALA A 169 -7.64 -16.94 -10.69
N PRO A 170 -8.24 -18.02 -11.20
CA PRO A 170 -7.55 -18.94 -12.09
C PRO A 170 -6.92 -18.22 -13.27
N TYR A 171 -5.63 -18.48 -13.52
CA TYR A 171 -4.88 -17.91 -14.63
C TYR A 171 -4.51 -18.99 -15.64
N THR A 172 -4.65 -18.68 -16.92
CA THR A 172 -4.20 -19.51 -18.03
C THR A 172 -3.20 -18.71 -18.85
N LYS A 173 -2.01 -19.24 -19.05
CA LYS A 173 -0.95 -18.56 -19.82
C LYS A 173 -1.45 -18.16 -21.20
N GLY A 174 -1.28 -16.87 -21.53
CA GLY A 174 -1.78 -16.26 -22.77
C GLY A 174 -3.25 -15.85 -22.74
N GLY A 175 -3.91 -16.01 -21.59
CA GLY A 175 -5.25 -15.47 -21.34
C GLY A 175 -5.23 -14.03 -20.83
N ILE A 176 -6.34 -13.60 -20.23
CA ILE A 176 -6.45 -12.28 -19.63
C ILE A 176 -5.50 -12.18 -18.43
N GLU A 177 -4.71 -11.13 -18.37
CA GLU A 177 -3.79 -10.84 -17.26
C GLU A 177 -4.53 -10.78 -15.93
N LYS A 178 -3.93 -11.42 -14.93
CA LYS A 178 -4.44 -11.47 -13.55
C LYS A 178 -3.28 -11.42 -12.59
N SER A 179 -3.40 -10.63 -11.55
CA SER A 179 -2.45 -10.70 -10.43
C SER A 179 -2.65 -11.98 -9.62
N SER A 180 -1.57 -12.47 -9.00
CA SER A 180 -1.60 -13.70 -8.19
C SER A 180 -2.59 -13.61 -7.03
N VAL A 181 -2.71 -12.42 -6.43
CA VAL A 181 -3.64 -12.14 -5.34
C VAL A 181 -4.33 -10.79 -5.55
N VAL A 182 -5.59 -10.70 -5.15
CA VAL A 182 -6.41 -9.49 -5.18
C VAL A 182 -7.13 -9.34 -3.86
N LEU A 183 -7.06 -8.15 -3.25
CA LEU A 183 -7.86 -7.82 -2.08
C LEU A 183 -9.35 -7.81 -2.44
N GLY A 184 -10.09 -8.73 -1.87
CA GLY A 184 -11.55 -8.86 -2.08
C GLY A 184 -12.36 -8.05 -1.08
N GLY A 185 -11.81 -7.83 0.11
CA GLY A 185 -12.45 -7.07 1.17
C GLY A 185 -11.59 -6.99 2.42
N PHE A 186 -11.95 -6.09 3.31
CA PHE A 186 -11.33 -5.97 4.63
C PHE A 186 -12.35 -5.47 5.65
N ASP A 187 -12.11 -5.81 6.90
CA ASP A 187 -12.89 -5.29 8.01
C ASP A 187 -12.00 -5.17 9.26
N LYS A 188 -12.46 -4.41 10.22
CA LYS A 188 -11.74 -4.15 11.46
C LYS A 188 -12.57 -4.60 12.66
N THR A 189 -11.95 -5.37 13.54
CA THR A 189 -12.61 -5.83 14.77
C THR A 189 -13.08 -4.68 15.65
N GLY A 190 -14.12 -4.95 16.43
CA GLY A 190 -14.74 -3.99 17.34
C GLY A 190 -13.86 -3.55 18.52
#